data_1832ef54e894b8b1c983f3d9c0588978
#
_entry.id   1832ef54e894b8b1c983f3d9c0588978
#
_cell.length_a   1.000
_cell.length_b   1.000
_cell.length_c   1.000
_cell.angle_alpha   90.00
_cell.angle_beta   90.00
_cell.angle_gamma   90.00
#
_symmetry.space_group_name_H-M   'P 1'
#
loop_
_entity.id
_entity.type
_entity.pdbx_description
1 polymer ?
#
loop_
_entity_poly.entity_id
_entity_poly.type
_entity_poly.pdbx_seq_one_letter_code
_entity_poly.pdbx_strand_id
1 'polypeptide(L)'
;MWRGTLKIIFINRRKVGIIVILLGLMITLVGISEQFDDKLKTTILVENNINLLDDYTGLDGKISYKLPEGWTTREKKFPGGEIIYHNDFQSSDAVIHGFVEVWNSKEDLKIFLENSKKISQGQNIIKNYKMDSIIINGKKTYLVHYLINVTNNNWYKAYEYFIADNGQFYRISFFTRDVNFKEAYGAIFESIIDTFNVN
;
A
#
# COMPACT_ATOMS: atom_id res chain seq x y z
N MET A 1 38.99 19.87 25.79
CA MET A 1 38.02 19.17 26.65
C MET A 1 36.65 19.18 25.95
N TRP A 2 36.35 18.15 25.15
CA TRP A 2 35.10 18.06 24.38
C TRP A 2 34.05 17.35 25.24
N ARG A 3 32.97 18.01 25.61
CA ARG A 3 31.80 17.40 26.24
C ARG A 3 30.81 17.04 25.14
N GLY A 4 30.83 15.81 24.71
CA GLY A 4 29.78 15.26 23.83
C GLY A 4 28.52 14.99 24.64
N THR A 5 27.45 15.72 24.33
CA THR A 5 26.12 15.47 24.91
C THR A 5 25.50 14.26 24.19
N LEU A 6 25.42 13.13 24.89
CA LEU A 6 24.65 11.97 24.43
C LEU A 6 23.15 12.33 24.42
N LYS A 7 22.57 12.53 23.25
CA LYS A 7 21.11 12.61 23.07
C LYS A 7 20.54 11.19 23.13
N ILE A 8 19.93 10.85 24.27
CA ILE A 8 19.15 9.62 24.39
C ILE A 8 17.83 9.85 23.62
N ILE A 9 17.68 9.21 22.48
CA ILE A 9 16.44 9.22 21.70
C ILE A 9 15.57 8.10 22.27
N PHE A 10 14.51 8.45 22.99
CA PHE A 10 13.47 7.50 23.39
C PHE A 10 12.67 7.09 22.16
N ILE A 11 13.00 5.93 21.59
CA ILE A 11 12.25 5.35 20.49
C ILE A 11 11.04 4.63 21.09
N ASN A 12 9.86 5.17 20.90
CA ASN A 12 8.60 4.53 21.30
C ASN A 12 8.44 3.23 20.49
N ARG A 13 8.20 2.08 21.17
CA ARG A 13 8.05 0.75 20.55
C ARG A 13 7.05 0.72 19.40
N ARG A 14 5.96 1.53 19.46
CA ARG A 14 4.99 1.68 18.38
C ARG A 14 5.58 2.36 17.14
N LYS A 15 6.50 3.33 17.30
CA LYS A 15 7.18 3.99 16.18
C LYS A 15 8.18 3.05 15.49
N VAL A 16 8.79 2.14 16.25
CA VAL A 16 9.66 1.08 15.68
C VAL A 16 8.85 0.12 14.83
N GLY A 17 7.65 -0.28 15.27
CA GLY A 17 6.75 -1.13 14.47
C GLY A 17 6.43 -0.51 13.11
N ILE A 18 6.07 0.78 13.07
CA ILE A 18 5.78 1.51 11.82
C ILE A 18 7.01 1.56 10.91
N ILE A 19 8.20 1.81 11.46
CA ILE A 19 9.44 1.84 10.68
C ILE A 19 9.76 0.46 10.12
N VAL A 20 9.59 -0.61 10.91
CA VAL A 20 9.81 -2.00 10.46
C VAL A 20 8.84 -2.37 9.35
N ILE A 21 7.59 -1.93 9.43
CA ILE A 21 6.59 -2.18 8.39
C ILE A 21 6.91 -1.42 7.11
N LEU A 22 7.30 -0.15 7.20
CA LEU A 22 7.73 0.65 6.05
C LEU A 22 8.99 0.05 5.40
N LEU A 23 9.96 -0.41 6.21
CA LEU A 23 11.15 -1.10 5.72
C LEU A 23 10.81 -2.47 5.12
N GLY A 24 9.89 -3.22 5.72
CA GLY A 24 9.39 -4.49 5.19
C GLY A 24 8.73 -4.31 3.82
N LEU A 25 7.93 -3.26 3.66
CA LEU A 25 7.34 -2.86 2.38
C LEU A 25 8.40 -2.48 1.34
N MET A 26 9.41 -1.71 1.74
CA MET A 26 10.55 -1.37 0.86
C MET A 26 11.28 -2.62 0.40
N ILE A 27 11.57 -3.57 1.29
CA ILE A 27 12.25 -4.83 0.96
C ILE A 27 11.40 -5.68 0.01
N THR A 28 10.08 -5.70 0.21
CA THR A 28 9.17 -6.42 -0.70
C THR A 28 9.19 -5.81 -2.10
N LEU A 29 9.15 -4.48 -2.21
CA LEU A 29 9.23 -3.75 -3.49
C LEU A 29 10.60 -3.94 -4.16
N VAL A 30 11.71 -3.99 -3.40
CA VAL A 30 13.06 -4.24 -3.93
C VAL A 30 13.20 -5.66 -4.45
N GLY A 31 12.76 -6.67 -3.70
CA GLY A 31 12.82 -8.07 -4.12
C GLY A 31 11.99 -8.36 -5.38
N ILE A 32 10.99 -7.52 -5.64
CA ILE A 32 10.17 -7.57 -6.84
C ILE A 32 10.89 -6.89 -8.02
N SER A 33 11.59 -5.76 -7.80
CA SER A 33 12.21 -4.98 -8.89
C SER A 33 13.36 -5.70 -9.59
N GLU A 34 14.14 -6.52 -8.90
CA GLU A 34 15.28 -7.25 -9.48
C GLU A 34 14.86 -8.38 -10.43
N GLN A 35 13.63 -8.91 -10.30
CA GLN A 35 13.13 -9.96 -11.20
C GLN A 35 12.48 -9.42 -12.48
N PHE A 36 12.29 -8.10 -12.62
CA PHE A 36 11.45 -7.49 -13.64
C PHE A 36 12.15 -6.79 -14.80
N ASP A 37 13.43 -6.53 -14.74
CA ASP A 37 14.13 -5.81 -15.84
C ASP A 37 14.15 -6.58 -17.17
N ASP A 38 13.95 -7.91 -17.14
CA ASP A 38 13.94 -8.73 -18.36
C ASP A 38 12.55 -8.96 -18.98
N LYS A 39 11.46 -8.64 -18.30
CA LYS A 39 10.08 -8.91 -18.77
C LYS A 39 9.33 -7.71 -19.33
N LEU A 40 9.92 -6.53 -19.33
CA LEU A 40 9.24 -5.28 -19.74
C LEU A 40 9.07 -5.10 -21.25
N LYS A 41 9.33 -6.12 -22.09
CA LYS A 41 9.24 -6.00 -23.56
C LYS A 41 7.87 -6.32 -24.18
N THR A 42 6.88 -6.72 -23.40
CA THR A 42 5.57 -7.03 -23.99
C THR A 42 4.48 -6.23 -23.30
N THR A 43 4.42 -4.97 -23.64
CA THR A 43 3.29 -4.10 -23.31
C THR A 43 2.29 -4.16 -24.42
N ILE A 44 1.10 -4.22 -24.11
CA ILE A 44 -0.15 -3.78 -24.71
C ILE A 44 -1.18 -4.79 -24.28
N LEU A 45 -2.08 -4.36 -23.46
CA LEU A 45 -3.44 -4.83 -23.30
C LEU A 45 -3.92 -4.72 -21.86
N VAL A 46 -3.85 -3.52 -21.31
CA VAL A 46 -4.81 -3.15 -20.28
C VAL A 46 -5.78 -2.14 -20.89
N GLU A 47 -6.23 -2.43 -22.09
CA GLU A 47 -7.43 -1.83 -22.62
C GLU A 47 -8.54 -2.84 -22.42
N ASN A 48 -9.45 -2.55 -21.48
CA ASN A 48 -10.83 -3.00 -21.48
C ASN A 48 -11.16 -4.41 -20.99
N ASN A 49 -10.66 -4.92 -19.87
CA ASN A 49 -11.32 -6.04 -19.22
C ASN A 49 -11.63 -5.81 -17.74
N ILE A 50 -12.08 -4.62 -17.39
CA ILE A 50 -12.73 -4.35 -16.08
C ILE A 50 -14.03 -5.19 -15.93
N ASN A 51 -14.51 -5.82 -16.99
CA ASN A 51 -15.72 -6.64 -17.01
C ASN A 51 -15.53 -8.05 -16.42
N LEU A 52 -14.29 -8.48 -16.19
CA LEU A 52 -14.00 -9.79 -15.60
C LEU A 52 -13.16 -9.55 -14.34
N LEU A 53 -13.83 -9.61 -13.21
CA LEU A 53 -13.21 -9.46 -11.88
C LEU A 53 -13.41 -10.77 -11.11
N ASP A 54 -12.30 -11.33 -10.63
CA ASP A 54 -12.28 -12.49 -9.75
C ASP A 54 -12.58 -12.07 -8.30
N ASP A 55 -13.38 -12.87 -7.60
CA ASP A 55 -13.76 -12.63 -6.21
C ASP A 55 -12.69 -13.14 -5.25
N TYR A 56 -12.32 -12.31 -4.28
CA TYR A 56 -11.42 -12.63 -3.18
C TYR A 56 -12.08 -12.36 -1.83
N THR A 57 -11.79 -13.22 -0.86
CA THR A 57 -12.23 -13.06 0.53
C THR A 57 -11.05 -13.21 1.47
N GLY A 58 -11.08 -12.51 2.58
CA GLY A 58 -10.07 -12.60 3.64
C GLY A 58 -10.70 -12.59 5.02
N LEU A 59 -9.90 -12.94 6.05
CA LEU A 59 -10.33 -12.97 7.45
C LEU A 59 -11.60 -13.81 7.67
N ASP A 60 -11.61 -15.04 7.13
CA ASP A 60 -12.76 -15.94 7.23
C ASP A 60 -14.06 -15.32 6.71
N GLY A 61 -13.97 -14.60 5.58
CA GLY A 61 -15.11 -13.96 4.91
C GLY A 61 -15.52 -12.59 5.48
N LYS A 62 -14.78 -12.03 6.44
CA LYS A 62 -15.07 -10.69 6.99
C LYS A 62 -14.77 -9.56 6.03
N ILE A 63 -13.92 -9.78 5.06
CA ILE A 63 -13.67 -8.85 3.97
C ILE A 63 -13.86 -9.54 2.63
N SER A 64 -14.32 -8.78 1.66
CA SER A 64 -14.38 -9.22 0.26
C SER A 64 -13.95 -8.08 -0.66
N TYR A 65 -13.35 -8.43 -1.78
CA TYR A 65 -12.92 -7.52 -2.83
C TYR A 65 -12.73 -8.27 -4.13
N LYS A 66 -12.62 -7.54 -5.23
CA LYS A 66 -12.37 -8.13 -6.55
C LYS A 66 -11.11 -7.57 -7.16
N LEU A 67 -10.39 -8.42 -7.89
CA LEU A 67 -9.24 -8.03 -8.71
C LEU A 67 -9.50 -8.44 -10.16
N PRO A 68 -8.90 -7.74 -11.15
CA PRO A 68 -9.00 -8.15 -12.55
C PRO A 68 -8.54 -9.60 -12.76
N GLU A 69 -9.23 -10.30 -13.65
CA GLU A 69 -8.89 -11.66 -14.03
C GLU A 69 -7.42 -11.78 -14.48
N GLY A 70 -6.77 -12.85 -14.07
CA GLY A 70 -5.37 -13.11 -14.37
C GLY A 70 -4.37 -12.38 -13.47
N TRP A 71 -4.84 -11.57 -12.48
CA TRP A 71 -3.94 -11.08 -11.45
C TRP A 71 -3.58 -12.21 -10.49
N THR A 72 -2.35 -12.21 -10.03
CA THR A 72 -1.87 -13.21 -9.06
C THR A 72 -1.90 -12.63 -7.66
N THR A 73 -2.19 -13.49 -6.66
CA THR A 73 -2.23 -13.09 -5.25
C THR A 73 -1.37 -14.01 -4.39
N ARG A 74 -0.91 -13.47 -3.25
CA ARG A 74 -0.14 -14.23 -2.27
C ARG A 74 -0.40 -13.73 -0.87
N GLU A 75 -1.10 -14.52 -0.07
CA GLU A 75 -1.28 -14.23 1.35
C GLU A 75 0.04 -14.39 2.12
N LYS A 76 0.29 -13.47 3.05
CA LYS A 76 1.44 -13.48 3.96
C LYS A 76 0.97 -13.29 5.39
N LYS A 77 1.70 -13.88 6.33
CA LYS A 77 1.48 -13.68 7.77
C LYS A 77 2.65 -12.93 8.38
N PHE A 78 2.35 -11.92 9.17
CA PHE A 78 3.36 -11.14 9.88
C PHE A 78 3.34 -11.44 11.37
N PRO A 79 4.50 -11.53 12.02
CA PRO A 79 4.55 -11.65 13.47
C PRO A 79 4.12 -10.33 14.13
N GLY A 80 3.58 -10.39 15.36
CA GLY A 80 3.28 -9.21 16.18
C GLY A 80 1.80 -8.90 16.36
N GLY A 81 0.89 -9.48 15.55
CA GLY A 81 -0.57 -9.35 15.71
C GLY A 81 -1.15 -7.97 15.40
N GLU A 82 -0.34 -7.02 14.93
CA GLU A 82 -0.82 -5.71 14.46
C GLU A 82 -1.43 -5.83 13.05
N ILE A 83 -0.75 -6.51 12.14
CA ILE A 83 -1.29 -6.88 10.83
C ILE A 83 -1.94 -8.24 10.96
N ILE A 84 -3.27 -8.28 10.87
CA ILE A 84 -4.05 -9.51 11.03
C ILE A 84 -4.42 -10.17 9.70
N TYR A 85 -4.24 -9.45 8.60
CA TYR A 85 -4.40 -9.95 7.25
C TYR A 85 -3.48 -9.18 6.29
N HIS A 86 -2.85 -9.91 5.37
CA HIS A 86 -2.09 -9.32 4.28
C HIS A 86 -2.14 -10.24 3.06
N ASN A 87 -2.55 -9.70 1.93
CA ASN A 87 -2.56 -10.39 0.66
C ASN A 87 -1.93 -9.48 -0.41
N ASP A 88 -0.74 -9.86 -0.88
CA ASP A 88 -0.12 -9.19 -2.03
C ASP A 88 -0.89 -9.53 -3.30
N PHE A 89 -0.90 -8.61 -4.25
CA PHE A 89 -1.38 -8.86 -5.60
C PHE A 89 -0.49 -8.22 -6.65
N GLN A 90 -0.56 -8.76 -7.86
CA GLN A 90 0.20 -8.27 -9.00
C GLN A 90 -0.60 -8.46 -10.27
N SER A 91 -0.59 -7.43 -11.15
CA SER A 91 -1.19 -7.52 -12.48
C SER A 91 -0.48 -8.55 -13.34
N SER A 92 -1.17 -9.12 -14.32
CA SER A 92 -0.64 -10.16 -15.21
C SER A 92 0.58 -9.70 -16.03
N ASP A 93 0.69 -8.40 -16.31
CA ASP A 93 1.85 -7.78 -16.97
C ASP A 93 2.93 -7.33 -15.99
N ALA A 94 2.73 -7.57 -14.68
CA ALA A 94 3.63 -7.21 -13.62
C ALA A 94 3.94 -5.68 -13.50
N VAL A 95 3.10 -4.81 -14.05
CA VAL A 95 3.29 -3.36 -13.97
C VAL A 95 2.67 -2.78 -12.70
N ILE A 96 1.53 -3.32 -12.26
CA ILE A 96 0.85 -2.90 -11.04
C ILE A 96 1.11 -3.96 -9.96
N HIS A 97 1.59 -3.50 -8.82
CA HIS A 97 1.75 -4.30 -7.60
C HIS A 97 0.96 -3.67 -6.50
N GLY A 98 0.53 -4.46 -5.56
CA GLY A 98 -0.17 -3.92 -4.41
C GLY A 98 -0.46 -4.98 -3.35
N PHE A 99 -1.23 -4.57 -2.37
CA PHE A 99 -1.67 -5.48 -1.32
C PHE A 99 -2.96 -4.97 -0.67
N VAL A 100 -3.67 -5.90 -0.05
CA VAL A 100 -4.75 -5.64 0.89
C VAL A 100 -4.24 -6.00 2.28
N GLU A 101 -4.33 -5.06 3.22
CA GLU A 101 -3.95 -5.26 4.62
C GLU A 101 -5.10 -4.92 5.55
N VAL A 102 -5.18 -5.64 6.67
CA VAL A 102 -6.05 -5.30 7.80
C VAL A 102 -5.20 -5.20 9.05
N TRP A 103 -5.34 -4.06 9.73
CA TRP A 103 -4.61 -3.74 10.94
C TRP A 103 -5.54 -3.68 12.13
N ASN A 104 -5.13 -4.30 13.22
CA ASN A 104 -5.79 -4.15 14.51
C ASN A 104 -5.18 -2.92 15.22
N SER A 105 -5.86 -1.79 15.18
CA SER A 105 -5.37 -0.54 15.78
C SER A 105 -6.50 0.22 16.44
N LYS A 106 -6.18 0.77 17.62
CA LYS A 106 -7.09 1.65 18.39
C LYS A 106 -6.79 3.14 18.19
N GLU A 107 -5.77 3.46 17.38
CA GLU A 107 -5.42 4.85 17.06
C GLU A 107 -6.43 5.44 16.06
N ASP A 108 -6.65 6.75 16.14
CA ASP A 108 -7.40 7.45 15.08
C ASP A 108 -6.63 7.38 13.76
N LEU A 109 -7.31 6.97 12.69
CA LEU A 109 -6.69 6.75 11.37
C LEU A 109 -6.03 8.02 10.83
N LYS A 110 -6.65 9.19 11.01
CA LYS A 110 -6.08 10.45 10.54
C LYS A 110 -4.78 10.78 11.26
N ILE A 111 -4.75 10.59 12.58
CA ILE A 111 -3.55 10.79 13.40
C ILE A 111 -2.45 9.82 12.97
N PHE A 112 -2.79 8.54 12.75
CA PHE A 112 -1.88 7.53 12.23
C PHE A 112 -1.24 7.96 10.89
N LEU A 113 -2.06 8.41 9.93
CA LEU A 113 -1.59 8.85 8.61
C LEU A 113 -0.72 10.11 8.68
N GLU A 114 -1.07 11.09 9.51
CA GLU A 114 -0.27 12.29 9.73
C GLU A 114 1.09 11.98 10.36
N ASN A 115 1.14 11.04 11.31
CA ASN A 115 2.38 10.57 11.91
C ASN A 115 3.25 9.80 10.91
N SER A 116 2.65 8.91 10.13
CA SER A 116 3.33 8.17 9.06
C SER A 116 3.94 9.11 8.02
N LYS A 117 3.20 10.15 7.60
CA LYS A 117 3.70 11.19 6.71
C LYS A 117 4.96 11.87 7.25
N LYS A 118 4.94 12.32 8.53
CA LYS A 118 6.07 13.01 9.16
C LYS A 118 7.33 12.13 9.18
N ILE A 119 7.17 10.84 9.51
CA ILE A 119 8.28 9.88 9.54
C ILE A 119 8.87 9.71 8.15
N SER A 120 8.03 9.45 7.15
CA SER A 120 8.44 9.20 5.77
C SER A 120 9.10 10.42 5.13
N GLN A 121 8.61 11.62 5.39
CA GLN A 121 9.23 12.86 4.91
C GLN A 121 10.59 13.12 5.57
N GLY A 122 10.74 12.76 6.84
CA GLY A 122 12.03 12.88 7.56
C GLY A 122 13.12 11.97 6.99
N GLN A 123 12.74 10.91 6.28
CA GLN A 123 13.67 9.99 5.62
C GLN A 123 13.99 10.37 4.16
N ASN A 124 13.36 11.43 3.62
CA ASN A 124 13.48 11.92 2.23
C ASN A 124 13.18 10.85 1.15
N ILE A 125 12.43 9.82 1.50
CA ILE A 125 12.08 8.72 0.61
C ILE A 125 10.77 8.93 -0.14
N ILE A 126 9.99 9.94 0.23
CA ILE A 126 8.70 10.26 -0.43
C ILE A 126 8.65 11.71 -0.91
N LYS A 127 7.97 11.92 -2.04
CA LYS A 127 7.69 13.22 -2.66
C LYS A 127 6.21 13.32 -3.05
N ASN A 128 5.75 14.54 -3.27
CA ASN A 128 4.40 14.84 -3.79
C ASN A 128 3.27 14.19 -2.98
N TYR A 129 3.46 14.07 -1.67
CA TYR A 129 2.46 13.47 -0.78
C TYR A 129 1.19 14.31 -0.75
N LYS A 130 0.06 13.68 -1.07
CA LYS A 130 -1.27 14.24 -0.89
C LYS A 130 -2.14 13.25 -0.14
N MET A 131 -3.09 13.77 0.63
CA MET A 131 -4.06 12.98 1.38
C MET A 131 -5.43 13.65 1.24
N ASP A 132 -6.35 12.98 0.61
CA ASP A 132 -7.70 13.43 0.36
C ASP A 132 -8.70 12.55 1.15
N SER A 133 -9.80 13.16 1.59
CA SER A 133 -10.90 12.41 2.21
C SER A 133 -12.01 12.25 1.18
N ILE A 134 -12.35 11.01 0.89
CA ILE A 134 -13.36 10.60 -0.09
C ILE A 134 -14.39 9.69 0.58
N ILE A 135 -15.49 9.41 -0.09
CA ILE A 135 -16.50 8.45 0.36
C ILE A 135 -16.54 7.28 -0.61
N ILE A 136 -16.36 6.07 -0.09
CA ILE A 136 -16.46 4.81 -0.84
C ILE A 136 -17.43 3.90 -0.10
N ASN A 137 -18.44 3.40 -0.80
CA ASN A 137 -19.49 2.54 -0.22
C ASN A 137 -20.09 3.10 1.08
N GLY A 138 -20.30 4.45 1.11
CA GLY A 138 -20.83 5.15 2.28
C GLY A 138 -19.85 5.29 3.45
N LYS A 139 -18.62 4.79 3.35
CA LYS A 139 -17.60 4.89 4.38
C LYS A 139 -16.59 5.99 4.06
N LYS A 140 -16.21 6.75 5.09
CA LYS A 140 -15.12 7.73 4.97
C LYS A 140 -13.82 7.01 4.71
N THR A 141 -13.17 7.33 3.59
CA THR A 141 -11.92 6.75 3.13
C THR A 141 -10.87 7.85 2.97
N TYR A 142 -9.65 7.58 3.35
CA TYR A 142 -8.52 8.46 3.00
C TYR A 142 -7.79 7.87 1.80
N LEU A 143 -7.70 8.66 0.73
CA LEU A 143 -6.81 8.39 -0.39
C LEU A 143 -5.50 9.13 -0.16
N VAL A 144 -4.42 8.38 -0.06
CA VAL A 144 -3.07 8.89 0.05
C VAL A 144 -2.31 8.55 -1.22
N HIS A 145 -1.74 9.54 -1.89
CA HIS A 145 -0.89 9.29 -3.05
C HIS A 145 0.41 10.08 -2.99
N TYR A 146 1.48 9.46 -3.46
CA TYR A 146 2.83 10.01 -3.37
C TYR A 146 3.79 9.29 -4.33
N LEU A 147 4.99 9.83 -4.49
CA LEU A 147 6.12 9.14 -5.09
C LEU A 147 7.03 8.61 -3.99
N ILE A 148 7.43 7.34 -4.09
CA ILE A 148 8.38 6.71 -3.17
C ILE A 148 9.62 6.25 -3.93
N ASN A 149 10.80 6.56 -3.37
CA ASN A 149 12.07 6.05 -3.85
C ASN A 149 12.40 4.75 -3.11
N VAL A 150 12.48 3.65 -3.83
CA VAL A 150 12.73 2.33 -3.24
C VAL A 150 14.21 2.00 -3.21
N THR A 151 14.91 2.15 -4.33
CA THR A 151 16.37 1.95 -4.45
C THR A 151 16.91 2.64 -5.70
N ASN A 152 18.16 3.12 -5.65
CA ASN A 152 18.93 3.57 -6.83
C ASN A 152 18.15 4.47 -7.80
N ASN A 153 17.40 5.43 -7.26
CA ASN A 153 16.59 6.35 -8.04
C ASN A 153 15.38 5.70 -8.76
N ASN A 154 14.94 4.52 -8.34
CA ASN A 154 13.70 3.91 -8.81
C ASN A 154 12.52 4.48 -8.05
N TRP A 155 11.75 5.32 -8.73
CA TRP A 155 10.55 5.94 -8.18
C TRP A 155 9.32 5.15 -8.53
N TYR A 156 8.44 4.96 -7.52
CA TYR A 156 7.13 4.35 -7.67
C TYR A 156 6.06 5.37 -7.31
N LYS A 157 5.01 5.41 -8.08
CA LYS A 157 3.78 6.13 -7.77
C LYS A 157 2.90 5.21 -6.93
N ALA A 158 2.55 5.67 -5.75
CA ALA A 158 1.72 4.96 -4.78
C ALA A 158 0.33 5.58 -4.72
N TYR A 159 -0.69 4.74 -4.69
CA TYR A 159 -2.08 5.07 -4.37
C TYR A 159 -2.52 4.14 -3.25
N GLU A 160 -2.89 4.71 -2.12
CA GLU A 160 -3.26 3.95 -0.94
C GLU A 160 -4.60 4.42 -0.40
N TYR A 161 -5.50 3.49 -0.22
CA TYR A 161 -6.83 3.74 0.30
C TYR A 161 -6.92 3.18 1.71
N PHE A 162 -7.33 4.02 2.66
CA PHE A 162 -7.45 3.65 4.07
C PHE A 162 -8.87 3.85 4.55
N ILE A 163 -9.44 2.80 5.11
CA ILE A 163 -10.78 2.78 5.70
C ILE A 163 -10.63 2.41 7.17
N ALA A 164 -11.29 3.15 8.06
CA ALA A 164 -11.40 2.77 9.47
C ALA A 164 -12.80 2.24 9.74
N ASP A 165 -12.87 1.05 10.33
CA ASP A 165 -14.12 0.45 10.77
C ASP A 165 -13.90 -0.48 11.98
N ASN A 166 -14.73 -0.36 12.99
CA ASN A 166 -14.76 -1.24 14.18
C ASN A 166 -13.39 -1.47 14.85
N GLY A 167 -12.55 -0.42 14.95
CA GLY A 167 -11.22 -0.50 15.58
C GLY A 167 -10.19 -1.22 14.74
N GLN A 168 -10.43 -1.34 13.45
CA GLN A 168 -9.50 -1.87 12.47
C GLN A 168 -9.24 -0.84 11.36
N PHE A 169 -8.06 -0.91 10.76
CA PHE A 169 -7.73 -0.18 9.53
C PHE A 169 -7.63 -1.17 8.39
N TYR A 170 -8.31 -0.85 7.30
CA TYR A 170 -8.23 -1.56 6.04
C TYR A 170 -7.43 -0.70 5.09
N ARG A 171 -6.39 -1.26 4.53
CA ARG A 171 -5.49 -0.58 3.60
C ARG A 171 -5.43 -1.37 2.31
N ILE A 172 -5.71 -0.71 1.21
CA ILE A 172 -5.54 -1.24 -0.13
C ILE A 172 -4.55 -0.33 -0.85
N SER A 173 -3.43 -0.88 -1.27
CA SER A 173 -2.32 -0.13 -1.83
C SER A 173 -1.97 -0.60 -3.22
N PHE A 174 -1.71 0.35 -4.12
CA PHE A 174 -1.28 0.12 -5.50
C PHE A 174 0.02 0.87 -5.75
N PHE A 175 0.96 0.19 -6.39
CA PHE A 175 2.27 0.72 -6.74
C PHE A 175 2.58 0.43 -8.19
N THR A 176 3.08 1.45 -8.89
CA THR A 176 3.55 1.33 -10.28
C THR A 176 4.82 2.16 -10.42
N ARG A 177 5.81 1.68 -11.16
CA ARG A 177 6.99 2.51 -11.47
C ARG A 177 6.51 3.80 -12.12
N ASP A 178 7.03 4.95 -11.65
CA ASP A 178 6.58 6.27 -12.11
C ASP A 178 6.66 6.41 -13.64
N VAL A 179 7.72 5.86 -14.24
CA VAL A 179 7.93 5.84 -15.70
C VAL A 179 6.90 4.99 -16.48
N ASN A 180 6.22 4.06 -15.81
CA ASN A 180 5.21 3.18 -16.40
C ASN A 180 3.78 3.58 -16.02
N PHE A 181 3.62 4.61 -15.19
CA PHE A 181 2.31 5.03 -14.75
C PHE A 181 1.49 5.62 -15.89
N LYS A 182 0.24 5.18 -15.99
CA LYS A 182 -0.76 5.74 -16.91
C LYS A 182 -1.91 6.33 -16.09
N GLU A 183 -2.46 7.46 -16.51
CA GLU A 183 -3.60 8.09 -15.81
C GLU A 183 -4.83 7.15 -15.73
N ALA A 184 -5.01 6.27 -16.72
CA ALA A 184 -6.06 5.26 -16.71
C ALA A 184 -5.98 4.28 -15.51
N TYR A 185 -4.82 4.12 -14.89
CA TYR A 185 -4.69 3.24 -13.71
C TYR A 185 -5.47 3.75 -12.51
N GLY A 186 -5.65 5.08 -12.37
CA GLY A 186 -6.51 5.65 -11.33
C GLY A 186 -7.92 5.07 -11.37
N ALA A 187 -8.53 5.00 -12.56
CA ALA A 187 -9.87 4.43 -12.72
C ALA A 187 -9.92 2.92 -12.41
N ILE A 188 -8.86 2.18 -12.73
CA ILE A 188 -8.75 0.76 -12.36
C ILE A 188 -8.70 0.61 -10.84
N PHE A 189 -7.88 1.43 -10.15
CA PHE A 189 -7.78 1.39 -8.70
C PHE A 189 -9.13 1.72 -8.04
N GLU A 190 -9.80 2.78 -8.49
CA GLU A 190 -11.15 3.14 -8.01
C GLU A 190 -12.14 2.00 -8.23
N SER A 191 -12.16 1.37 -9.40
CA SER A 191 -13.04 0.25 -9.69
C SER A 191 -12.80 -0.95 -8.76
N ILE A 192 -11.54 -1.24 -8.39
CA ILE A 192 -11.20 -2.28 -7.44
C ILE A 192 -11.69 -1.90 -6.03
N ILE A 193 -11.42 -0.65 -5.61
CA ILE A 193 -11.82 -0.15 -4.30
C ILE A 193 -13.33 -0.13 -4.12
N ASP A 194 -14.09 0.19 -5.15
CA ASP A 194 -15.56 0.16 -5.13
C ASP A 194 -16.13 -1.24 -4.87
N THR A 195 -15.35 -2.29 -5.12
CA THR A 195 -15.75 -3.68 -4.78
C THR A 195 -15.40 -4.09 -3.34
N PHE A 196 -14.59 -3.28 -2.63
CA PHE A 196 -14.14 -3.63 -1.29
C PHE A 196 -15.26 -3.47 -0.27
N ASN A 197 -15.54 -4.56 0.46
CA ASN A 197 -16.56 -4.60 1.50
C ASN A 197 -15.99 -5.18 2.80
N VAL A 198 -16.48 -4.65 3.91
CA VAL A 198 -16.35 -5.19 5.26
C VAL A 198 -17.70 -5.75 5.63
N ASN A 199 -17.77 -7.08 5.76
CA ASN A 199 -19.01 -7.84 6.03
C ASN A 199 -19.30 -7.91 7.54
#